data_6d5a5fcf8425141396ed984276dc8227
#
_entry.id   6d5a5fcf8425141396ed984276dc8227
#
_cell.length_a   1.000
_cell.length_b   1.000
_cell.length_c   1.000
_cell.angle_alpha   90.00
_cell.angle_beta   90.00
_cell.angle_gamma   90.00
#
_symmetry.space_group_name_H-M   'P 1'
#
loop_
_entity.id
_entity.type
_entity.pdbx_description
1 polymer ?
#
loop_
_entity_poly.entity_id
_entity_poly.type
_entity_poly.pdbx_seq_one_letter_code
_entity_poly.pdbx_strand_id
1 'polypeptide(L)'
;MERLLLTDRTFSGDILQAIQGVASILQHHGAMKIILYGSLARGDYRADSDIDICVEGIPDENYFRALAECLMKTQRRVSILDFQNIQGDFRERILKEGKILYKRE
;
A
#
# COMPACT_ATOMS: atom_id res chain seq x y z
N MET A 1 12.80 -8.38 13.41
CA MET A 1 11.80 -7.33 13.13
C MET A 1 11.85 -6.97 11.66
N GLU A 2 10.72 -7.08 11.01
CA GLU A 2 10.64 -6.82 9.58
C GLU A 2 10.53 -5.33 9.31
N ARG A 3 11.15 -4.88 8.23
CA ARG A 3 11.18 -3.48 7.84
C ARG A 3 10.39 -3.25 6.59
N LEU A 4 9.87 -2.04 6.44
CA LEU A 4 9.35 -1.58 5.17
C LEU A 4 10.51 -1.45 4.17
N LEU A 5 10.25 -1.87 2.95
CA LEU A 5 11.26 -1.84 1.89
C LEU A 5 11.33 -0.50 1.16
N LEU A 6 10.46 0.43 1.53
CA LEU A 6 10.39 1.73 0.88
C LEU A 6 11.59 2.60 1.29
N THR A 7 12.45 2.87 0.33
CA THR A 7 13.62 3.72 0.54
C THR A 7 13.66 4.88 -0.44
N ASP A 8 12.55 5.15 -1.11
CA ASP A 8 12.48 6.17 -2.15
C ASP A 8 12.53 7.56 -1.55
N ARG A 9 13.58 8.31 -1.87
CA ARG A 9 13.77 9.66 -1.37
C ARG A 9 13.07 10.72 -2.19
N THR A 10 12.41 10.31 -3.27
CA THR A 10 11.71 11.27 -4.13
C THR A 10 10.37 11.71 -3.53
N PHE A 11 9.84 10.95 -2.56
CA PHE A 11 8.60 11.33 -1.91
C PHE A 11 8.83 12.47 -0.91
N SER A 12 7.88 13.40 -0.86
CA SER A 12 7.88 14.41 0.20
C SER A 12 7.70 13.72 1.56
N GLY A 13 8.12 14.41 2.63
CA GLY A 13 7.96 13.84 3.98
C GLY A 13 6.54 13.47 4.31
N ASP A 14 5.57 14.28 3.88
CA ASP A 14 4.15 14.03 4.15
C ASP A 14 3.67 12.76 3.48
N ILE A 15 4.03 12.58 2.22
CA ILE A 15 3.63 11.39 1.45
C ILE A 15 4.29 10.16 2.05
N LEU A 16 5.57 10.24 2.35
CA LEU A 16 6.31 9.13 2.92
C LEU A 16 5.72 8.69 4.26
N GLN A 17 5.41 9.65 5.14
CA GLN A 17 4.79 9.34 6.43
C GLN A 17 3.44 8.67 6.25
N ALA A 18 2.63 9.15 5.31
CA ALA A 18 1.32 8.56 5.05
C ALA A 18 1.45 7.12 4.57
N ILE A 19 2.37 6.87 3.64
CA ILE A 19 2.61 5.52 3.13
C ILE A 19 3.09 4.60 4.24
N GLN A 20 4.05 5.05 5.05
CA GLN A 20 4.58 4.25 6.14
C GLN A 20 3.52 3.95 7.19
N GLY A 21 2.68 4.92 7.51
CA GLY A 21 1.60 4.73 8.47
C GLY A 21 0.59 3.70 8.01
N VAL A 22 0.17 3.79 6.74
CA VAL A 22 -0.77 2.83 6.17
C VAL A 22 -0.15 1.44 6.14
N ALA A 23 1.08 1.33 5.68
CA ALA A 23 1.76 0.03 5.61
C ALA A 23 1.90 -0.61 6.99
N SER A 24 2.21 0.17 8.02
CA SER A 24 2.32 -0.30 9.39
C SER A 24 1.01 -0.90 9.89
N ILE A 25 -0.09 -0.22 9.62
CA ILE A 25 -1.43 -0.70 9.98
C ILE A 25 -1.72 -2.04 9.30
N LEU A 26 -1.42 -2.12 8.01
CA LEU A 26 -1.67 -3.35 7.24
C LEU A 26 -0.83 -4.51 7.76
N GLN A 27 0.43 -4.25 8.11
CA GLN A 27 1.27 -5.28 8.74
C GLN A 27 0.67 -5.76 10.06
N HIS A 28 0.19 -4.84 10.85
CA HIS A 28 -0.41 -5.18 12.15
C HIS A 28 -1.63 -6.10 12.00
N HIS A 29 -2.36 -5.95 10.90
CA HIS A 29 -3.53 -6.78 10.62
C HIS A 29 -3.21 -8.06 9.86
N GLY A 30 -1.94 -8.38 9.69
CA GLY A 30 -1.53 -9.66 9.14
C GLY A 30 -1.10 -9.66 7.69
N ALA A 31 -0.93 -8.51 7.07
CA ALA A 31 -0.49 -8.47 5.67
C ALA A 31 0.84 -9.19 5.51
N MET A 32 0.93 -10.07 4.54
CA MET A 32 2.16 -10.79 4.20
C MET A 32 2.92 -10.10 3.09
N LYS A 33 2.25 -9.28 2.31
CA LYS A 33 2.86 -8.53 1.23
C LYS A 33 2.06 -7.26 0.99
N ILE A 34 2.77 -6.15 0.79
CA ILE A 34 2.18 -4.85 0.54
C ILE A 34 2.87 -4.24 -0.66
N ILE A 35 2.08 -3.87 -1.67
CA ILE A 35 2.59 -3.29 -2.92
C ILE A 35 1.98 -1.91 -3.11
N LEU A 36 2.84 -0.92 -3.33
CA LEU A 36 2.40 0.42 -3.76
C LEU A 36 2.29 0.42 -5.27
N TYR A 37 1.16 0.85 -5.80
CA TYR A 37 0.99 0.94 -7.25
C TYR A 37 0.41 2.30 -7.62
N GLY A 38 0.06 2.49 -8.87
CA GLY A 38 -0.51 3.75 -9.34
C GLY A 38 0.52 4.84 -9.50
N SER A 39 0.07 6.10 -9.47
CA SER A 39 0.93 7.23 -9.78
C SER A 39 2.11 7.39 -8.83
N LEU A 40 1.92 7.09 -7.55
CA LEU A 40 3.03 7.18 -6.58
C LEU A 40 4.14 6.19 -6.91
N ALA A 41 3.77 5.00 -7.37
CA ALA A 41 4.76 3.99 -7.74
C ALA A 41 5.46 4.34 -9.06
N ARG A 42 4.70 4.90 -10.02
CA ARG A 42 5.27 5.27 -11.31
C ARG A 42 6.12 6.53 -11.26
N GLY A 43 5.89 7.39 -10.28
CA GLY A 43 6.63 8.64 -10.17
C GLY A 43 5.96 9.84 -10.84
N ASP A 44 4.80 9.65 -11.47
CA ASP A 44 4.08 10.74 -12.14
C ASP A 44 2.96 11.30 -11.25
N TYR A 45 3.20 11.31 -9.94
CA TYR A 45 2.20 11.72 -8.97
C TYR A 45 2.16 13.24 -8.76
N ARG A 46 1.05 13.68 -8.18
CA ARG A 46 0.84 15.06 -7.76
C ARG A 46 0.70 15.12 -6.24
N ALA A 47 0.70 16.33 -5.71
CA ALA A 47 0.59 16.53 -4.26
C ALA A 47 -0.69 15.90 -3.69
N ASP A 48 -1.75 15.81 -4.48
CA ASP A 48 -3.03 15.26 -4.06
C ASP A 48 -3.29 13.84 -4.57
N SER A 49 -2.28 13.16 -5.07
CA SER A 49 -2.42 11.79 -5.56
C SER A 49 -2.88 10.84 -4.46
N ASP A 50 -3.71 9.86 -4.86
CA ASP A 50 -4.16 8.82 -3.95
C ASP A 50 -3.01 7.88 -3.61
N ILE A 51 -3.10 7.27 -2.43
CA ILE A 51 -2.19 6.19 -2.05
C ILE A 51 -2.87 4.89 -2.46
N ASP A 52 -2.33 4.25 -3.50
CA ASP A 52 -2.89 3.01 -4.05
C ASP A 52 -2.08 1.82 -3.57
N ILE A 53 -2.70 0.98 -2.76
CA ILE A 53 -2.06 -0.15 -2.11
C ILE A 53 -2.77 -1.44 -2.50
N CYS A 54 -1.98 -2.46 -2.76
CA CYS A 54 -2.46 -3.82 -2.96
C CYS A 54 -1.86 -4.69 -1.88
N VAL A 55 -2.68 -5.47 -1.19
CA VAL A 55 -2.24 -6.30 -0.06
C VAL A 55 -2.52 -7.76 -0.31
N GLU A 56 -1.74 -8.60 0.35
CA GLU A 56 -1.91 -10.04 0.32
C GLU A 56 -1.77 -10.58 1.74
N GLY A 57 -2.69 -11.44 2.14
CA GLY A 57 -2.57 -12.18 3.38
C GLY A 57 -3.40 -11.68 4.56
N ILE A 58 -4.11 -10.57 4.44
CA ILE A 58 -4.95 -10.10 5.53
C ILE A 58 -6.20 -10.98 5.60
N PRO A 59 -6.47 -11.60 6.76
CA PRO A 59 -7.71 -12.39 6.90
C PRO A 59 -8.95 -11.53 6.68
N ASP A 60 -9.98 -12.12 6.08
CA ASP A 60 -11.21 -11.40 5.74
C ASP A 60 -11.82 -10.70 6.95
N GLU A 61 -11.79 -11.33 8.12
CA GLU A 61 -12.36 -10.74 9.32
C GLU A 61 -11.62 -9.49 9.79
N ASN A 62 -10.38 -9.29 9.35
CA ASN A 62 -9.58 -8.12 9.71
C ASN A 62 -9.58 -7.04 8.65
N TYR A 63 -10.06 -7.38 7.45
CA TYR A 63 -9.88 -6.51 6.29
C TYR A 63 -10.55 -5.15 6.46
N PHE A 64 -11.82 -5.15 6.86
CA PHE A 64 -12.56 -3.90 7.00
C PHE A 64 -12.02 -3.04 8.14
N ARG A 65 -11.57 -3.68 9.22
CA ARG A 65 -10.96 -2.95 10.33
C ARG A 65 -9.65 -2.30 9.89
N ALA A 66 -8.84 -3.03 9.15
CA ALA A 66 -7.59 -2.50 8.63
C ALA A 66 -7.84 -1.31 7.70
N LEU A 67 -8.81 -1.46 6.80
CA LEU A 67 -9.17 -0.37 5.89
C LEU A 67 -9.64 0.87 6.66
N ALA A 68 -10.50 0.70 7.65
CA ALA A 68 -11.00 1.80 8.44
C ALA A 68 -9.87 2.53 9.17
N GLU A 69 -8.94 1.78 9.75
CA GLU A 69 -7.80 2.39 10.44
C GLU A 69 -6.89 3.16 9.48
N CYS A 70 -6.70 2.64 8.28
CA CYS A 70 -5.92 3.35 7.26
C CYS A 70 -6.58 4.66 6.85
N LEU A 71 -7.90 4.64 6.67
CA LEU A 71 -8.65 5.84 6.29
C LEU A 71 -8.60 6.90 7.39
N MET A 72 -8.49 6.49 8.63
CA MET A 72 -8.40 7.40 9.77
C MET A 72 -6.97 7.89 10.01
N LYS A 73 -5.99 7.20 9.50
CA LYS A 73 -4.59 7.51 9.75
C LYS A 73 -4.10 8.73 8.97
N THR A 74 -4.64 8.95 7.80
CA THR A 74 -4.20 10.03 6.93
C THR A 74 -5.41 10.72 6.30
N GLN A 75 -5.25 11.99 5.95
CA GLN A 75 -6.28 12.73 5.24
C GLN A 75 -6.22 12.46 3.73
N ARG A 76 -5.18 11.79 3.26
CA ARG A 76 -5.08 11.43 1.86
C ARG A 76 -6.06 10.31 1.55
N ARG A 77 -6.51 10.27 0.31
CA ARG A 77 -7.29 9.12 -0.14
C ARG A 77 -6.41 7.89 -0.20
N VAL A 78 -6.90 6.81 0.36
CA VAL A 78 -6.21 5.53 0.35
C VAL A 78 -7.13 4.51 -0.30
N SER A 79 -6.61 3.81 -1.32
CA SER A 79 -7.30 2.71 -1.96
C SER A 79 -6.56 1.44 -1.65
N ILE A 80 -7.23 0.46 -1.05
CA ILE A 80 -6.62 -0.80 -0.67
C ILE A 80 -7.36 -1.92 -1.37
N LEU A 81 -6.63 -2.69 -2.18
CA LEU A 81 -7.18 -3.82 -2.90
C LEU A 81 -6.54 -5.11 -2.42
N ASP A 82 -7.33 -6.19 -2.39
CA ASP A 82 -6.83 -7.51 -2.07
C ASP A 82 -6.29 -8.14 -3.35
N PHE A 83 -5.01 -8.50 -3.33
CA PHE A 83 -4.33 -9.05 -4.50
C PHE A 83 -5.01 -10.32 -5.04
N GLN A 84 -5.65 -11.10 -4.17
CA GLN A 84 -6.38 -12.29 -4.58
C GLN A 84 -7.54 -12.00 -5.53
N ASN A 85 -8.11 -10.80 -5.42
CA ASN A 85 -9.30 -10.42 -6.19
C ASN A 85 -8.96 -9.69 -7.47
N ILE A 86 -7.68 -9.52 -7.78
CA ILE A 86 -7.22 -8.79 -8.96
C ILE A 86 -6.81 -9.79 -10.02
N GLN A 87 -7.26 -9.57 -11.25
CA GLN A 87 -7.01 -10.49 -12.37
C GLN A 87 -6.63 -9.74 -13.63
N GLY A 88 -6.08 -10.48 -14.59
CA GLY A 88 -5.83 -10.00 -15.94
C GLY A 88 -4.76 -8.93 -16.02
N ASP A 89 -4.95 -8.01 -16.96
CA ASP A 89 -3.97 -6.96 -17.28
C ASP A 89 -3.67 -6.05 -16.07
N PHE A 90 -4.67 -5.80 -15.26
CA PHE A 90 -4.49 -4.95 -14.08
C PHE A 90 -3.52 -5.60 -13.09
N ARG A 91 -3.69 -6.91 -12.88
CA ARG A 91 -2.79 -7.68 -12.01
C ARG A 91 -1.35 -7.63 -12.52
N GLU A 92 -1.18 -7.83 -13.83
CA GLU A 92 0.15 -7.78 -14.43
C GLU A 92 0.77 -6.41 -14.34
N ARG A 93 -0.04 -5.36 -14.50
CA ARG A 93 0.44 -3.99 -14.38
C ARG A 93 0.94 -3.71 -12.95
N ILE A 94 0.19 -4.16 -11.96
CA ILE A 94 0.61 -3.99 -10.56
C ILE A 94 1.94 -4.70 -10.30
N LEU A 95 2.08 -5.92 -10.82
CA LEU A 95 3.33 -6.66 -10.65
C LEU A 95 4.50 -6.01 -11.35
N LYS A 96 4.25 -5.37 -12.49
CA LYS A 96 5.30 -4.75 -13.28
C LYS A 96 5.70 -3.37 -12.76
N GLU A 97 4.71 -2.53 -12.41
CA GLU A 97 4.95 -1.15 -12.04
C GLU A 97 5.01 -0.92 -10.53
N GLY A 98 4.48 -1.85 -9.74
CA GLY A 98 4.37 -1.68 -8.31
C GLY A 98 5.70 -1.74 -7.60
N LYS A 99 5.76 -1.07 -6.45
CA LYS A 99 6.91 -1.12 -5.56
C LYS A 99 6.52 -1.91 -4.32
N ILE A 100 7.31 -2.91 -3.99
CA ILE A 100 7.08 -3.72 -2.80
C ILE A 100 7.45 -2.89 -1.59
N LEU A 101 6.49 -2.60 -0.74
CA LEU A 101 6.72 -1.89 0.50
C LEU A 101 7.09 -2.84 1.63
N TYR A 102 6.56 -4.05 1.59
CA TYR A 102 6.74 -5.02 2.65
C TYR A 102 6.51 -6.41 2.08
N LYS A 103 7.34 -7.33 2.50
CA LYS A 103 7.19 -8.74 2.16
C LYS A 103 7.66 -9.57 3.34
N ARG A 104 6.74 -10.38 3.86
CA ARG A 104 7.06 -11.28 4.97
C ARG A 104 7.77 -12.52 4.42
N GLU A 105 8.83 -12.91 5.07
CA GLU A 105 9.57 -14.11 4.70
C GLU A 105 9.25 -15.29 5.60
#